data_81d4f17ee811facb1e7bd968ca0cc366
#
_entry.id   81d4f17ee811facb1e7bd968ca0cc366
#
_cell.length_a   1.000
_cell.length_b   1.000
_cell.length_c   1.000
_cell.angle_alpha   90.00
_cell.angle_beta   90.00
_cell.angle_gamma   90.00
#
_symmetry.space_group_name_H-M   'P 1'
#
loop_
_entity.id
_entity.type
_entity.pdbx_description
1 polymer ?
#
loop_
_entity_poly.entity_id
_entity_poly.type
_entity_poly.pdbx_seq_one_letter_code
_entity_poly.pdbx_strand_id
1 'polypeptide(L)'
;MNCIVIVEKNDNKIENSSLECVSIANKISENVIVVTDIQDEKIVKSINADTLLVIDDIDKISLYNEEIKKYEDSIFIMSDSLINKKIASQLSEIFKLPVVSNIINLKVLNSGFFCESSSYNNNVISGINIQSGGCIFLIKNNSFEIDTSNHK
;
A
#
# COMPACT_ATOMS: atom_id res chain seq x y z
N MET A 1 -6.13 -4.34 12.86
CA MET A 1 -6.19 -3.50 11.63
C MET A 1 -5.52 -4.25 10.49
N ASN A 2 -6.19 -4.33 9.38
CA ASN A 2 -5.64 -4.95 8.17
C ASN A 2 -4.93 -3.91 7.32
N CYS A 3 -3.83 -4.31 6.70
CA CYS A 3 -3.10 -3.46 5.78
C CYS A 3 -3.03 -4.16 4.42
N ILE A 4 -3.62 -3.55 3.41
CA ILE A 4 -3.62 -4.09 2.05
C ILE A 4 -2.58 -3.35 1.23
N VAL A 5 -1.61 -4.08 0.70
CA VAL A 5 -0.52 -3.53 -0.09
C VAL A 5 -0.71 -3.92 -1.55
N ILE A 6 -0.71 -2.94 -2.42
CA ILE A 6 -0.75 -3.17 -3.87
C ILE A 6 0.70 -3.26 -4.36
N VAL A 7 1.08 -4.40 -4.89
CA VAL A 7 2.45 -4.66 -5.35
C VAL A 7 2.51 -4.66 -6.86
N GLU A 8 3.31 -3.75 -7.40
CA GLU A 8 3.55 -3.65 -8.83
C GLU A 8 4.69 -4.56 -9.26
N LYS A 9 4.59 -5.08 -10.48
CA LYS A 9 5.67 -5.80 -11.12
C LYS A 9 6.42 -4.88 -12.09
N ASN A 10 7.70 -5.20 -12.29
CA ASN A 10 8.53 -4.59 -13.31
C ASN A 10 9.30 -5.73 -13.99
N ASP A 11 8.93 -6.07 -15.22
CA ASP A 11 9.54 -7.15 -16.00
C ASP A 11 9.68 -8.47 -15.21
N ASN A 12 8.60 -8.95 -14.63
CA ASN A 12 8.56 -10.18 -13.81
C ASN A 12 9.28 -10.09 -12.46
N LYS A 13 9.65 -8.89 -12.03
CA LYS A 13 10.23 -8.66 -10.70
C LYS A 13 9.31 -7.74 -9.90
N ILE A 14 9.52 -7.73 -8.59
CA ILE A 14 8.82 -6.79 -7.73
C ILE A 14 9.52 -5.44 -7.83
N GLU A 15 8.75 -4.39 -8.06
CA GLU A 15 9.24 -3.02 -8.03
C GLU A 15 9.78 -2.68 -6.64
N ASN A 16 10.94 -2.02 -6.54
CA ASN A 16 11.52 -1.65 -5.24
C ASN A 16 10.58 -0.78 -4.41
N SER A 17 9.85 0.11 -5.05
CA SER A 17 8.86 0.94 -4.38
C SER A 17 7.76 0.12 -3.73
N SER A 18 7.39 -1.01 -4.35
CA SER A 18 6.41 -1.93 -3.76
C SER A 18 7.00 -2.66 -2.55
N LEU A 19 8.28 -3.01 -2.58
CA LEU A 19 8.96 -3.62 -1.43
C LEU A 19 9.02 -2.64 -0.25
N GLU A 20 9.22 -1.36 -0.49
CA GLU A 20 9.12 -0.33 0.56
C GLU A 20 7.74 -0.36 1.22
N CYS A 21 6.69 -0.44 0.41
CA CYS A 21 5.31 -0.50 0.91
C CYS A 21 5.05 -1.74 1.77
N VAL A 22 5.55 -2.88 1.35
CA VAL A 22 5.44 -4.12 2.13
C VAL A 22 6.16 -3.97 3.47
N SER A 23 7.36 -3.38 3.46
CA SER A 23 8.12 -3.14 4.69
C SER A 23 7.38 -2.22 5.66
N ILE A 24 6.78 -1.15 5.16
CA ILE A 24 5.98 -0.23 5.96
C ILE A 24 4.80 -0.99 6.58
N ALA A 25 4.08 -1.74 5.77
CA ALA A 25 2.90 -2.47 6.22
C ALA A 25 3.24 -3.45 7.35
N ASN A 26 4.36 -4.16 7.23
CA ASN A 26 4.80 -5.10 8.26
C ASN A 26 5.20 -4.42 9.58
N LYS A 27 5.59 -3.15 9.53
CA LYS A 27 5.91 -2.39 10.74
C LYS A 27 4.67 -1.85 11.45
N ILE A 28 3.61 -1.55 10.71
CA ILE A 28 2.44 -0.88 11.28
C ILE A 28 1.24 -1.80 11.48
N SER A 29 1.25 -2.99 10.92
CA SER A 29 0.11 -3.92 11.00
C SER A 29 0.57 -5.33 11.27
N GLU A 30 -0.24 -6.07 12.02
CA GLU A 30 -0.03 -7.49 12.26
C GLU A 30 -0.59 -8.37 11.14
N ASN A 31 -1.48 -7.83 10.34
CA ASN A 31 -2.10 -8.58 9.24
C ASN A 31 -1.92 -7.84 7.93
N VAL A 32 -0.99 -8.32 7.12
CA VAL A 32 -0.63 -7.72 5.83
C VAL A 32 -1.16 -8.59 4.70
N ILE A 33 -1.97 -7.99 3.85
CA ILE A 33 -2.54 -8.63 2.66
C ILE A 33 -1.91 -7.98 1.44
N VAL A 34 -1.24 -8.76 0.61
CA VAL A 34 -0.64 -8.27 -0.63
C VAL A 34 -1.54 -8.64 -1.81
N VAL A 35 -1.84 -7.66 -2.64
CA VAL A 35 -2.57 -7.84 -3.89
C VAL A 35 -1.62 -7.56 -5.05
N THR A 36 -1.45 -8.51 -5.93
CA THR A 36 -0.52 -8.38 -7.06
C THR A 36 -1.02 -9.16 -8.27
N ASP A 37 -0.56 -8.77 -9.44
CA ASP A 37 -0.79 -9.51 -10.68
C ASP A 37 0.45 -10.28 -11.16
N ILE A 38 1.47 -10.39 -10.30
CA ILE A 38 2.65 -11.22 -10.57
C ILE A 38 2.23 -12.70 -10.52
N GLN A 39 2.49 -13.43 -11.60
CA GLN A 39 2.09 -14.83 -11.71
C GLN A 39 3.19 -15.82 -11.33
N ASP A 40 4.42 -15.38 -11.23
CA ASP A 40 5.56 -16.26 -10.85
C ASP A 40 5.48 -16.60 -9.37
N GLU A 41 5.22 -17.87 -9.06
CA GLU A 41 5.04 -18.34 -7.69
C GLU A 41 6.25 -18.09 -6.81
N LYS A 42 7.46 -18.21 -7.36
CA LYS A 42 8.69 -18.00 -6.59
C LYS A 42 8.79 -16.55 -6.13
N ILE A 43 8.46 -15.63 -7.01
CA ILE A 43 8.49 -14.19 -6.71
C ILE A 43 7.41 -13.86 -5.70
N VAL A 44 6.19 -14.34 -5.90
CA VAL A 44 5.05 -14.07 -5.02
C VAL A 44 5.33 -14.62 -3.62
N LYS A 45 5.87 -15.82 -3.52
CA LYS A 45 6.18 -16.44 -2.22
C LYS A 45 7.33 -15.75 -1.48
N SER A 46 8.14 -14.97 -2.18
CA SER A 46 9.21 -14.20 -1.54
C SER A 46 8.70 -12.95 -0.82
N ILE A 47 7.45 -12.56 -1.08
CA ILE A 47 6.86 -11.38 -0.45
C ILE A 47 6.49 -11.71 0.99
N ASN A 48 6.91 -10.87 1.92
CA ASN A 48 6.64 -11.06 3.35
C ASN A 48 5.24 -10.55 3.70
N ALA A 49 4.25 -11.42 3.58
CA ALA A 49 2.86 -11.08 3.84
C ALA A 49 2.12 -12.24 4.50
N ASP A 50 1.05 -11.92 5.22
CA ASP A 50 0.19 -12.94 5.83
C ASP A 50 -0.73 -13.58 4.82
N THR A 51 -1.21 -12.81 3.86
CA THR A 51 -2.10 -13.26 2.80
C THR A 51 -1.65 -12.70 1.47
N LEU A 52 -1.66 -13.55 0.44
CA LEU A 52 -1.32 -13.15 -0.93
C LEU A 52 -2.56 -13.35 -1.80
N LEU A 53 -3.01 -12.28 -2.43
CA LEU A 53 -4.10 -12.30 -3.38
C LEU A 53 -3.54 -12.01 -4.78
N VAL A 54 -3.44 -13.04 -5.60
CA VAL A 54 -2.92 -12.92 -6.97
C VAL A 54 -4.11 -12.78 -7.91
N ILE A 55 -4.12 -11.69 -8.68
CA ILE A 55 -5.17 -11.39 -9.63
C ILE A 55 -4.61 -11.33 -11.05
N ASP A 56 -5.48 -11.35 -12.05
CA ASP A 56 -5.04 -11.40 -13.45
C ASP A 56 -4.43 -10.09 -13.92
N ASP A 57 -5.02 -8.97 -13.54
CA ASP A 57 -4.59 -7.65 -13.99
C ASP A 57 -4.89 -6.63 -12.92
N ILE A 58 -3.84 -5.97 -12.41
CA ILE A 58 -3.98 -5.00 -11.33
C ILE A 58 -4.82 -3.78 -11.75
N ASP A 59 -4.82 -3.42 -13.02
CA ASP A 59 -5.64 -2.32 -13.54
C ASP A 59 -7.15 -2.61 -13.40
N LYS A 60 -7.49 -3.87 -13.26
CA LYS A 60 -8.88 -4.33 -13.12
C LYS A 60 -9.23 -4.69 -11.68
N ILE A 61 -8.56 -4.08 -10.72
CA ILE A 61 -8.74 -4.40 -9.30
C ILE A 61 -10.19 -4.20 -8.84
N SER A 62 -10.94 -3.32 -9.49
CA SER A 62 -12.34 -3.10 -9.15
C SER A 62 -13.22 -4.35 -9.33
N LEU A 63 -12.80 -5.30 -10.17
CA LEU A 63 -13.51 -6.57 -10.35
C LEU A 63 -13.36 -7.49 -9.13
N TYR A 64 -12.39 -7.22 -8.28
CA TYR A 64 -12.07 -8.04 -7.10
C TYR A 64 -12.51 -7.37 -5.80
N ASN A 65 -13.42 -6.38 -5.87
CA ASN A 65 -13.83 -5.63 -4.69
C ASN A 65 -14.49 -6.50 -3.62
N GLU A 66 -15.18 -7.56 -4.00
CA GLU A 66 -15.81 -8.47 -3.04
C GLU A 66 -14.76 -9.23 -2.22
N GLU A 67 -13.67 -9.65 -2.85
CA GLU A 67 -12.56 -10.31 -2.17
C GLU A 67 -11.86 -9.34 -1.22
N ILE A 68 -11.71 -8.10 -1.64
CA ILE A 68 -11.03 -7.07 -0.83
C ILE A 68 -11.92 -6.62 0.33
N LYS A 69 -13.22 -6.53 0.14
CA LYS A 69 -14.18 -6.13 1.19
C LYS A 69 -14.21 -7.08 2.37
N LYS A 70 -13.73 -8.30 2.21
CA LYS A 70 -13.62 -9.25 3.33
C LYS A 70 -12.69 -8.75 4.42
N TYR A 71 -11.76 -7.86 4.08
CA TYR A 71 -10.79 -7.30 5.03
C TYR A 71 -11.31 -5.94 5.51
N GLU A 72 -12.20 -5.98 6.50
CA GLU A 72 -12.77 -4.77 7.10
C GLU A 72 -11.70 -3.96 7.85
N ASP A 73 -11.95 -2.68 8.06
CA ASP A 73 -11.06 -1.77 8.76
C ASP A 73 -9.65 -1.77 8.17
N SER A 74 -9.57 -1.76 6.84
CA SER A 74 -8.31 -1.83 6.13
C SER A 74 -7.79 -0.46 5.75
N ILE A 75 -6.48 -0.34 5.77
CA ILE A 75 -5.79 0.74 5.07
C ILE A 75 -5.12 0.15 3.84
N PHE A 76 -4.91 0.99 2.84
CA PHE A 76 -4.24 0.60 1.61
C PHE A 76 -2.91 1.34 1.52
N ILE A 77 -1.85 0.63 1.18
CA ILE A 77 -0.52 1.22 0.96
C ILE A 77 -0.04 0.80 -0.42
N MET A 78 0.41 1.77 -1.19
CA MET A 78 0.96 1.53 -2.51
C MET A 78 1.95 2.63 -2.86
N SER A 79 2.86 2.35 -3.80
CA SER A 79 3.81 3.37 -4.25
C SER A 79 3.11 4.45 -5.06
N ASP A 80 3.68 5.66 -5.06
CA ASP A 80 3.12 6.80 -5.76
C ASP A 80 3.54 6.77 -7.24
N SER A 81 2.88 5.92 -8.02
CA SER A 81 3.09 5.77 -9.45
C SER A 81 1.83 6.17 -10.21
N LEU A 82 1.94 6.35 -11.51
CA LEU A 82 0.78 6.67 -12.36
C LEU A 82 -0.26 5.55 -12.33
N ILE A 83 0.19 4.30 -12.35
CA ILE A 83 -0.70 3.14 -12.28
C ILE A 83 -1.41 3.11 -10.95
N ASN A 84 -0.68 3.30 -9.85
CA ASN A 84 -1.26 3.25 -8.52
C ASN A 84 -2.16 4.43 -8.21
N LYS A 85 -1.91 5.59 -8.78
CA LYS A 85 -2.84 6.73 -8.66
C LYS A 85 -4.20 6.39 -9.27
N LYS A 86 -4.20 5.69 -10.38
CA LYS A 86 -5.42 5.22 -11.03
C LYS A 86 -6.13 4.18 -10.16
N ILE A 87 -5.38 3.23 -9.61
CA ILE A 87 -5.90 2.20 -8.71
C ILE A 87 -6.47 2.84 -7.45
N ALA A 88 -5.75 3.80 -6.87
CA ALA A 88 -6.19 4.52 -5.67
C ALA A 88 -7.51 5.26 -5.91
N SER A 89 -7.68 5.86 -7.08
CA SER A 89 -8.93 6.53 -7.45
C SER A 89 -10.11 5.54 -7.49
N GLN A 90 -9.88 4.37 -8.06
CA GLN A 90 -10.91 3.31 -8.11
C GLN A 90 -11.28 2.83 -6.70
N LEU A 91 -10.29 2.56 -5.87
CA LEU A 91 -10.50 2.09 -4.50
C LEU A 91 -11.17 3.16 -3.63
N SER A 92 -10.78 4.41 -3.82
CA SER A 92 -11.39 5.54 -3.10
C SER A 92 -12.88 5.63 -3.38
N GLU A 93 -13.26 5.45 -4.63
CA GLU A 93 -14.67 5.49 -5.03
C GLU A 93 -15.46 4.30 -4.48
N ILE A 94 -14.88 3.10 -4.54
CA ILE A 94 -15.54 1.87 -4.08
C ILE A 94 -15.69 1.85 -2.57
N PHE A 95 -14.64 2.17 -1.84
CA PHE A 95 -14.59 2.04 -0.38
C PHE A 95 -14.87 3.34 0.36
N LYS A 96 -15.03 4.45 -0.37
CA LYS A 96 -15.27 5.78 0.21
C LYS A 96 -14.18 6.20 1.19
N LEU A 97 -12.92 6.03 0.77
CA LEU A 97 -11.74 6.33 1.58
C LEU A 97 -10.99 7.53 1.01
N PRO A 98 -10.40 8.36 1.87
CA PRO A 98 -9.53 9.44 1.41
C PRO A 98 -8.21 8.89 0.87
N VAL A 99 -7.58 9.64 -0.03
CA VAL A 99 -6.28 9.31 -0.60
C VAL A 99 -5.28 10.40 -0.18
N VAL A 100 -4.16 9.98 0.35
CA VAL A 100 -3.04 10.88 0.69
C VAL A 100 -1.83 10.45 -0.13
N SER A 101 -1.26 11.38 -0.89
CA SER A 101 -0.15 11.09 -1.80
C SER A 101 1.16 11.72 -1.33
N ASN A 102 2.25 11.37 -2.00
CA ASN A 102 3.61 11.88 -1.73
C ASN A 102 4.03 11.69 -0.28
N ILE A 103 3.69 10.57 0.32
CA ILE A 103 3.99 10.30 1.72
C ILE A 103 5.46 9.98 1.90
N ILE A 104 6.11 10.71 2.81
CA ILE A 104 7.51 10.52 3.16
C ILE A 104 7.69 10.00 4.59
N ASN A 105 6.65 10.05 5.41
CA ASN A 105 6.67 9.52 6.77
C ASN A 105 5.26 9.10 7.17
N LEU A 106 5.15 7.99 7.91
CA LEU A 106 3.87 7.44 8.33
C LEU A 106 4.02 6.83 9.72
N LYS A 107 3.18 7.24 10.65
CA LYS A 107 3.16 6.74 12.03
C LYS A 107 1.75 6.33 12.43
N VAL A 108 1.65 5.25 13.17
CA VAL A 108 0.39 4.79 13.76
C VAL A 108 0.23 5.45 15.12
N LEU A 109 -0.94 6.03 15.35
CA LEU A 109 -1.33 6.63 16.62
C LEU A 109 -2.44 5.80 17.27
N ASN A 110 -2.74 6.09 18.52
CA ASN A 110 -3.81 5.38 19.25
C ASN A 110 -5.19 5.52 18.59
N SER A 111 -5.43 6.64 17.93
CA SER A 111 -6.74 6.95 17.33
C SER A 111 -6.66 7.21 15.83
N GLY A 112 -5.62 6.73 15.15
CA GLY A 112 -5.50 6.93 13.71
C GLY A 112 -4.05 6.96 13.26
N PHE A 113 -3.74 7.84 12.32
CA PHE A 113 -2.43 7.92 11.68
C PHE A 113 -1.96 9.36 11.61
N PHE A 114 -0.65 9.53 11.71
CA PHE A 114 0.02 10.78 11.36
C PHE A 114 0.94 10.49 10.18
N CYS A 115 0.87 11.32 9.15
CA CYS A 115 1.77 11.20 8.02
C CYS A 115 2.27 12.57 7.57
N GLU A 116 3.43 12.57 6.93
CA GLU A 116 3.99 13.74 6.30
C GLU A 116 3.99 13.55 4.80
N SER A 117 3.47 14.55 4.09
CA SER A 117 3.42 14.58 2.63
C SER A 117 4.32 15.69 2.11
N SER A 118 5.09 15.38 1.08
CA SER A 118 5.98 16.37 0.46
C SER A 118 5.39 16.90 -0.85
N SER A 119 5.68 18.15 -1.16
CA SER A 119 5.28 18.76 -2.42
C SER A 119 6.36 19.70 -2.91
N TYR A 120 6.28 20.12 -4.17
CA TYR A 120 7.24 21.04 -4.79
C TYR A 120 8.70 20.58 -4.59
N ASN A 121 9.00 19.34 -4.99
CA ASN A 121 10.34 18.76 -4.91
C ASN A 121 10.92 18.78 -3.47
N ASN A 122 10.09 18.48 -2.48
CA ASN A 122 10.41 18.45 -1.05
C ASN A 122 10.61 19.84 -0.43
N ASN A 123 10.24 20.92 -1.13
CA ASN A 123 10.32 22.26 -0.57
C ASN A 123 9.22 22.55 0.44
N VAL A 124 8.11 21.81 0.35
CA VAL A 124 6.99 21.96 1.28
C VAL A 124 6.66 20.60 1.86
N ILE A 125 6.63 20.50 3.19
CA ILE A 125 6.24 19.29 3.92
C ILE A 125 5.02 19.63 4.77
N SER A 126 3.95 18.88 4.57
CA SER A 126 2.70 19.05 5.32
C SER A 126 2.47 17.87 6.24
N GLY A 127 2.17 18.14 7.51
CA GLY A 127 1.74 17.11 8.46
C GLY A 127 0.22 16.89 8.36
N ILE A 128 -0.19 15.63 8.30
CA ILE A 128 -1.59 15.27 8.14
C ILE A 128 -1.97 14.26 9.22
N ASN A 129 -3.01 14.58 9.99
CA ASN A 129 -3.60 13.64 10.95
C ASN A 129 -4.83 13.00 10.33
N ILE A 130 -4.87 11.67 10.35
CA ILE A 130 -6.01 10.90 9.87
C ILE A 130 -6.60 10.18 11.07
N GLN A 131 -7.82 10.57 11.42
CA GLN A 131 -8.54 9.95 12.53
C GLN A 131 -9.13 8.61 12.07
N SER A 132 -9.87 7.95 12.92
CA SER A 132 -10.40 6.61 12.69
C SER A 132 -10.99 6.40 11.29
N GLY A 133 -10.93 5.16 10.80
CA GLY A 133 -11.40 4.76 9.48
C GLY A 133 -10.23 4.37 8.59
N GLY A 134 -10.52 3.95 7.38
CA GLY A 134 -9.49 3.58 6.42
C GLY A 134 -8.93 4.78 5.70
N CYS A 135 -7.82 4.56 5.04
CA CYS A 135 -7.17 5.57 4.19
C CYS A 135 -6.34 4.85 3.13
N ILE A 136 -6.15 5.51 2.00
CA ILE A 136 -5.27 5.02 0.94
C ILE A 136 -4.02 5.90 0.94
N PHE A 137 -2.87 5.27 1.19
CA PHE A 137 -1.58 5.95 1.27
C PHE A 137 -0.75 5.68 0.03
N LEU A 138 -0.33 6.74 -0.66
CA LEU A 138 0.61 6.64 -1.78
C LEU A 138 1.98 7.08 -1.29
N ILE A 139 2.91 6.14 -1.25
CA ILE A 139 4.24 6.32 -0.67
C ILE A 139 5.22 6.81 -1.72
N LYS A 140 5.89 7.91 -1.43
CA LYS A 140 6.92 8.45 -2.32
C LYS A 140 8.13 7.51 -2.35
N ASN A 141 8.66 7.24 -3.56
CA ASN A 141 9.79 6.35 -3.76
C ASN A 141 11.02 6.80 -2.96
N ASN A 142 11.78 5.85 -2.44
CA ASN A 142 13.02 6.05 -1.71
C ASN A 142 12.86 6.85 -0.42
N SER A 143 11.68 6.84 0.18
CA SER A 143 11.41 7.54 1.44
C SER A 143 11.55 6.63 2.66
N PHE A 144 11.54 5.31 2.45
CA PHE A 144 11.58 4.30 3.52
C PHE A 144 12.61 3.23 3.20
N GLU A 145 13.16 2.61 4.24
CA GLU A 145 14.06 1.48 4.08
C GLU A 145 13.29 0.20 3.80
N ILE A 146 13.87 -0.65 2.96
CA ILE A 146 13.32 -1.98 2.70
C ILE A 146 13.82 -2.92 3.80
N ASP A 147 12.89 -3.53 4.51
CA ASP A 147 13.21 -4.53 5.52
C ASP A 147 13.32 -5.89 4.83
N THR A 148 14.51 -6.47 4.84
CA THR A 148 14.78 -7.77 4.24
C THR A 148 14.65 -8.91 5.24
N SER A 149 14.39 -8.61 6.51
CA SER A 149 14.21 -9.65 7.50
C SER A 149 12.89 -10.39 7.25
N ASN A 150 12.91 -11.68 7.47
CA ASN A 150 11.77 -12.55 7.20
C ASN A 150 11.11 -12.90 8.54
N HIS A 151 10.16 -12.08 8.98
CA HIS A 151 9.48 -12.22 10.26
C HIS A 151 8.28 -13.16 10.23
N LYS A 152 7.80 -13.46 9.05
CA LYS A 152 6.51 -14.14 8.92
C LYS A 152 6.61 -15.43 8.16
#